data_21099058b235edd4b8d97d2881acde2b
#
_entry.id   21099058b235edd4b8d97d2881acde2b
#
_cell.length_a   1.000
_cell.length_b   1.000
_cell.length_c   1.000
_cell.angle_alpha   90.00
_cell.angle_beta   90.00
_cell.angle_gamma   90.00
#
_symmetry.space_group_name_H-M   'P 1'
#
loop_
_entity.id
_entity.type
_entity.pdbx_description
1 polymer ?
#
loop_
_entity_poly.entity_id
_entity_poly.type
_entity_poly.pdbx_seq_one_letter_code
_entity_poly.pdbx_strand_id
1 'polypeptide(L)' 'MKVLLIKPMEHPQVVDIENSLEEFYRILDCDCITATYPWEERAALVTDDNGLFTEKLFSRYIPELEQPIKGNFFICGL' A
#
# COMPACT_ATOMS: atom_id res chain seq x y z
N MET A 1 2.84 1.72 -14.51
CA MET A 1 1.46 1.29 -14.20
C MET A 1 0.76 2.31 -13.32
N LYS A 2 -0.54 2.38 -13.43
CA LYS A 2 -1.31 3.31 -12.59
C LYS A 2 -1.78 2.61 -11.33
N VAL A 3 -1.58 3.29 -10.21
CA VAL A 3 -2.00 2.77 -8.90
C VAL A 3 -2.72 3.88 -8.13
N LEU A 4 -3.48 3.49 -7.14
CA LEU A 4 -4.06 4.42 -6.18
C LEU A 4 -3.13 4.45 -4.97
N LEU A 5 -2.38 5.54 -4.85
CA LEU A 5 -1.43 5.73 -3.75
C LEU A 5 -2.13 6.41 -2.59
N ILE A 6 -2.00 5.84 -1.41
CA ILE A 6 -2.63 6.34 -0.20
C ILE A 6 -1.54 6.62 0.84
N LYS A 7 -1.49 7.87 1.30
CA LYS A 7 -0.55 8.32 2.33
C LYS A 7 -1.32 8.72 3.58
N PRO A 8 -0.68 8.64 4.76
CA PRO A 8 -1.32 9.09 5.99
C PRO A 8 -1.79 10.55 5.89
N MET A 9 -3.03 10.80 6.32
CA MET A 9 -3.60 12.16 6.41
C MET A 9 -3.72 12.89 5.07
N GLU A 10 -3.66 12.16 3.95
CA GLU A 10 -3.81 12.75 2.62
C GLU A 10 -4.92 12.03 1.86
N HIS A 11 -5.49 12.72 0.89
CA HIS A 11 -6.46 12.11 -0.01
C HIS A 11 -5.75 11.12 -0.95
N PRO A 12 -6.39 10.00 -1.28
CA PRO A 12 -5.83 9.06 -2.26
C PRO A 12 -5.56 9.75 -3.59
N GLN A 13 -4.48 9.36 -4.24
CA GLN A 13 -4.06 9.92 -5.52
C GLN A 13 -3.78 8.82 -6.54
N VAL A 14 -4.26 9.03 -7.77
CA VAL A 14 -3.89 8.14 -8.88
C VAL A 14 -2.53 8.60 -9.37
N VAL A 15 -1.54 7.70 -9.34
CA VAL A 15 -0.19 7.99 -9.81
C VAL A 15 0.27 6.91 -10.77
N ASP A 16 1.18 7.29 -11.67
CA ASP A 16 1.80 6.35 -12.60
C ASP A 16 3.19 6.04 -12.08
N ILE A 17 3.46 4.77 -11.83
CA ILE A 17 4.73 4.33 -11.26
C ILE A 17 5.34 3.24 -12.12
N GLU A 18 6.65 3.05 -11.99
CA GLU A 18 7.35 1.96 -12.64
C GLU A 18 6.95 0.64 -11.98
N ASN A 19 6.72 -0.40 -12.78
CA ASN A 19 6.37 -1.72 -12.25
C ASN A 19 7.65 -2.47 -11.88
N SER A 20 8.25 -2.10 -10.76
CA SER A 20 9.45 -2.74 -10.25
C SER A 20 9.45 -2.74 -8.72
N LEU A 21 10.10 -3.73 -8.13
CA LEU A 21 10.22 -3.80 -6.68
C LEU A 21 10.96 -2.59 -6.10
N GLU A 22 11.98 -2.11 -6.80
CA GLU A 22 12.75 -0.94 -6.36
C GLU A 22 11.85 0.28 -6.24
N GLU A 23 10.97 0.50 -7.21
CA GLU A 23 10.02 1.60 -7.17
C GLU A 23 9.02 1.44 -6.03
N PHE A 24 8.53 0.22 -5.80
CA PHE A 24 7.59 -0.05 -4.72
C PHE A 24 8.24 0.23 -3.36
N TYR A 25 9.48 -0.21 -3.16
CA TYR A 25 10.21 0.06 -1.93
C TYR A 25 10.41 1.57 -1.72
N ARG A 26 10.68 2.28 -2.79
CA ARG A 26 10.92 3.73 -2.73
C ARG A 26 9.66 4.48 -2.30
N ILE A 27 8.52 4.19 -2.93
CA ILE A 27 7.28 4.94 -2.65
C ILE A 27 6.64 4.52 -1.32
N LEU A 28 6.87 3.31 -0.87
CA LEU A 28 6.35 2.83 0.41
C LEU A 28 7.35 3.04 1.55
N ASP A 29 8.56 3.49 1.23
CA ASP A 29 9.63 3.70 2.21
C ASP A 29 9.85 2.44 3.06
N CYS A 30 10.13 1.34 2.38
CA CYS A 30 10.32 0.04 3.01
C CYS A 30 11.30 -0.81 2.22
N ASP A 31 11.68 -1.94 2.78
CA ASP A 31 12.57 -2.90 2.13
C ASP A 31 11.93 -4.27 1.91
N CYS A 32 10.69 -4.44 2.33
CA CYS A 32 9.90 -5.64 2.07
C CYS A 32 8.45 -5.25 1.90
N ILE A 33 7.77 -5.86 0.94
CA ILE A 33 6.36 -5.58 0.69
C ILE A 33 5.55 -6.87 0.81
N THR A 34 4.25 -6.69 1.12
CA THR A 34 3.26 -7.75 1.11
C THR A 34 2.14 -7.33 0.19
N ALA A 35 1.75 -8.24 -0.71
CA ALA A 35 0.57 -8.04 -1.55
C ALA A 35 -0.56 -8.91 -1.00
N THR A 36 -1.72 -8.29 -0.78
CA THR A 36 -2.91 -8.99 -0.32
C THR A 36 -4.06 -8.71 -1.27
N TYR A 37 -5.09 -9.54 -1.21
CA TYR A 37 -6.20 -9.48 -2.15
C TYR A 37 -7.53 -9.46 -1.39
N PRO A 38 -7.78 -8.39 -0.59
CA PRO A 38 -8.99 -8.34 0.24
C PRO A 38 -10.29 -8.23 -0.58
N TRP A 39 -10.17 -7.89 -1.85
CA TRP A 39 -11.31 -7.79 -2.77
C TRP A 39 -11.27 -8.90 -3.82
N GLU A 40 -10.76 -10.06 -3.43
CA GLU A 40 -10.56 -11.22 -4.31
C GLU A 40 -9.57 -10.89 -5.42
N GLU A 41 -9.83 -11.26 -6.67
CA GLU A 41 -8.88 -11.06 -7.77
C GLU A 41 -9.08 -9.74 -8.51
N ARG A 42 -9.76 -8.77 -7.91
CA ARG A 42 -10.05 -7.49 -8.58
C ARG A 42 -8.93 -6.48 -8.45
N ALA A 43 -8.25 -6.50 -7.33
CA ALA A 43 -7.19 -5.54 -7.06
C ALA A 43 -6.24 -6.11 -6.01
N ALA A 44 -4.99 -5.68 -6.09
CA ALA A 44 -3.98 -6.02 -5.08
C ALA A 44 -3.74 -4.81 -4.17
N LEU A 45 -3.66 -5.08 -2.88
CA LEU A 45 -3.29 -4.10 -1.87
C LEU A 45 -1.83 -4.37 -1.49
N VAL A 46 -0.95 -3.41 -1.76
CA VAL A 46 0.49 -3.56 -1.54
C VAL A 46 0.92 -2.67 -0.39
N THR A 47 1.46 -3.28 0.64
CA THR A 47 1.84 -2.61 1.88
C THR A 47 3.25 -2.97 2.30
N ASP A 48 3.80 -2.19 3.24
CA ASP A 48 5.05 -2.53 3.91
C ASP A 48 4.82 -3.79 4.75
N ASP A 49 5.63 -4.82 4.52
CA ASP A 49 5.50 -6.11 5.22
C ASP A 49 5.67 -5.96 6.73
N ASN A 50 6.42 -4.97 7.16
CA ASN A 50 6.66 -4.69 8.58
C ASN A 50 5.83 -3.53 9.11
N GLY A 51 4.77 -3.16 8.39
CA GLY A 51 4.00 -1.95 8.69
C GLY A 51 3.43 -1.89 10.11
N LEU A 52 3.03 -3.02 10.69
CA LEU A 52 2.48 -3.05 12.04
C LEU A 52 3.54 -2.85 13.12
N PHE A 53 4.82 -3.04 12.77
CA PHE A 53 5.94 -2.94 13.72
C PHE A 53 6.78 -1.70 13.51
N THR A 54 6.36 -0.76 12.65
CA THR A 54 7.09 0.47 12.37
C THR A 54 6.49 1.63 13.15
N GLU A 55 7.26 2.71 13.25
CA GLU A 55 6.78 3.97 13.84
C GLU A 55 6.06 4.87 12.83
N LYS A 56 5.76 4.34 11.65
CA LYS A 56 5.06 5.10 10.62
C LYS A 56 3.66 5.48 11.09
N LEU A 57 3.17 6.60 10.59
CA LEU A 57 1.85 7.09 10.96
C LEU A 57 0.75 6.16 10.45
N PHE A 58 -0.32 6.06 11.24
CA PHE A 58 -1.52 5.35 10.80
C PHE A 58 -2.05 6.00 9.52
N SER A 59 -2.39 5.17 8.54
CA SER A 59 -2.93 5.62 7.27
C SER A 59 -4.43 5.34 7.18
N ARG A 60 -4.79 4.07 7.10
CA ARG A 60 -6.19 3.66 6.95
C ARG A 60 -6.45 2.34 7.66
N TYR A 61 -7.70 2.11 8.01
CA TYR A 61 -8.18 0.80 8.43
C TYR A 61 -8.91 0.18 7.26
N ILE A 62 -8.55 -1.04 6.90
CA ILE A 62 -9.18 -1.78 5.81
C ILE A 62 -10.06 -2.86 6.43
N PRO A 63 -11.39 -2.69 6.41
CA PRO A 63 -12.29 -3.66 7.04
C PRO A 63 -12.14 -5.08 6.50
N GLU A 64 -11.88 -5.21 5.21
CA GLU A 64 -11.73 -6.52 4.55
C GLU A 64 -10.50 -7.27 5.06
N LEU A 65 -9.50 -6.58 5.58
CA LEU A 65 -8.32 -7.19 6.20
C LEU A 65 -8.43 -7.26 7.71
N GLU A 66 -9.37 -6.53 8.29
CA GLU A 66 -9.58 -6.43 9.74
C GLU A 66 -8.32 -5.95 10.48
N GLN A 67 -7.53 -5.08 9.83
CA GLN A 67 -6.32 -4.55 10.48
C GLN A 67 -6.00 -3.15 9.95
N PRO A 68 -5.29 -2.35 10.76
CA PRO A 68 -4.85 -1.03 10.32
C PRO A 68 -3.63 -1.12 9.42
N ILE A 69 -3.45 -0.10 8.57
CA ILE A 69 -2.26 0.04 7.74
C ILE A 69 -1.54 1.32 8.17
N LYS A 70 -0.23 1.22 8.35
CA LYS A 70 0.64 2.34 8.68
C LYS A 70 1.51 2.70 7.49
N GLY A 71 1.78 4.00 7.33
CA GLY A 71 2.62 4.49 6.25
C GLY A 71 1.90 4.51 4.90
N ASN A 72 2.67 4.70 3.86
CA ASN A 72 2.14 4.71 2.50
C ASN A 72 1.79 3.30 2.05
N PHE A 73 0.76 3.18 1.24
CA PHE A 73 0.44 1.93 0.57
C PHE A 73 -0.26 2.24 -0.74
N PHE A 74 -0.37 1.25 -1.61
CA PHE A 74 -1.09 1.49 -2.85
C PHE A 74 -1.96 0.30 -3.23
N ILE A 75 -2.94 0.58 -4.08
CA ILE A 75 -3.86 -0.41 -4.62
C ILE A 75 -3.68 -0.40 -6.13
N CYS A 76 -3.51 -1.57 -6.72
CA CYS A 76 -3.42 -1.70 -8.18
C CYS A 76 -4.46 -2.68 -8.68
N GLY A 77 -5.02 -2.37 -9.86
CA GLY A 77 -5.98 -3.27 -10.51
C GLY A 77 -5.27 -4.49 -11.10
N LEU A 78 -5.96 -5.59 -11.12
CA LEU A 78 -5.48 -6.83 -11.71
C LEU A 78 -6.11 -7.09 -13.08
#